data_2a97cbc445db16d42966c46325678ba4
#
_entry.id   2a97cbc445db16d42966c46325678ba4
#
_cell.length_a   1.000
_cell.length_b   1.000
_cell.length_c   1.000
_cell.angle_alpha   90.00
_cell.angle_beta   90.00
_cell.angle_gamma   90.00
#
_symmetry.space_group_name_H-M   'P 1'
#
loop_
_entity.id
_entity.type
_entity.pdbx_description
1 polymer ?
#
loop_
_entity_poly.entity_id
_entity_poly.type
_entity_poly.pdbx_seq_one_letter_code
_entity_poly.pdbx_strand_id
1 'polypeptide(L)'
;EILWYATQARESYPYYQHEAIGYNYRMSNICAGIGRGQMTIIDEHIAHHKHVQALYEELLKDVPGITMHANPAPQYDSNFWLCTATLDSNLCIKGQENAYKQVIKGAVGGAAGVTHVASTAVTDCQPNDNVEALRMALDAANIESRPLWKPMHRQPVYRNSPAYVNGVSEALFATGICLPAGPWVTD
;
A
#
# COMPACT_ATOMS: atom_id res chain seq x y z
N GLU A 1 -1.21 30.09 17.05
CA GLU A 1 -0.93 30.23 15.61
C GLU A 1 -1.23 28.95 14.83
N ILE A 2 -0.67 27.77 15.22
CA ILE A 2 -0.94 26.48 14.54
C ILE A 2 -2.43 26.15 14.48
N LEU A 3 -3.16 26.30 15.59
CA LEU A 3 -4.58 26.04 15.63
C LEU A 3 -5.39 26.99 14.71
N TRP A 4 -4.95 28.24 14.61
CA TRP A 4 -5.58 29.23 13.74
C TRP A 4 -5.44 28.82 12.25
N TYR A 5 -4.23 28.44 11.81
CA TYR A 5 -4.04 27.89 10.46
C TYR A 5 -4.81 26.60 10.19
N ALA A 6 -4.86 25.71 11.19
CA ALA A 6 -5.57 24.43 11.09
C ALA A 6 -7.11 24.59 11.11
N THR A 7 -7.62 25.78 11.43
CA THR A 7 -9.03 26.15 11.40
C THR A 7 -9.33 27.23 10.36
N GLN A 8 -8.71 27.11 9.21
CA GLN A 8 -8.91 27.94 8.02
C GLN A 8 -8.36 29.37 8.16
N ALA A 9 -7.50 29.68 9.12
CA ALA A 9 -7.02 31.04 9.42
C ALA A 9 -8.16 32.05 9.54
N ARG A 10 -9.27 31.63 10.15
CA ARG A 10 -10.43 32.49 10.34
C ARG A 10 -10.20 33.48 11.48
N GLU A 11 -10.47 34.76 11.22
CA GLU A 11 -10.44 35.83 12.21
C GLU A 11 -11.64 35.76 13.17
N SER A 12 -11.47 36.34 14.36
CA SER A 12 -12.48 36.32 15.45
C SER A 12 -13.56 37.38 15.28
N TYR A 13 -14.08 37.58 14.05
CA TYR A 13 -15.16 38.48 13.77
C TYR A 13 -16.53 37.76 13.71
N PRO A 14 -17.67 38.45 13.92
CA PRO A 14 -18.98 37.85 13.72
C PRO A 14 -19.25 37.41 12.29
N TYR A 15 -18.51 37.96 11.33
CA TYR A 15 -18.51 37.57 9.92
C TYR A 15 -17.23 36.84 9.54
N TYR A 16 -17.24 36.18 8.40
CA TYR A 16 -16.07 35.43 7.89
C TYR A 16 -15.07 36.40 7.27
N GLN A 17 -13.92 36.53 7.91
CA GLN A 17 -12.77 37.25 7.38
C GLN A 17 -11.53 36.37 7.52
N HIS A 18 -10.68 36.39 6.49
CA HIS A 18 -9.44 35.65 6.40
C HIS A 18 -8.36 36.58 5.89
N GLU A 19 -7.29 36.80 6.67
CA GLU A 19 -6.13 37.60 6.29
C GLU A 19 -4.99 36.75 5.75
N ALA A 20 -5.08 35.41 5.93
CA ALA A 20 -4.14 34.45 5.42
C ALA A 20 -4.87 33.20 4.88
N ILE A 21 -4.19 32.45 4.05
CA ILE A 21 -4.68 31.13 3.60
C ILE A 21 -4.47 30.16 4.72
N GLY A 22 -5.55 29.54 5.18
CA GLY A 22 -5.53 28.43 6.14
C GLY A 22 -6.13 27.16 5.57
N TYR A 23 -6.10 26.09 6.35
CA TYR A 23 -6.50 24.76 5.93
C TYR A 23 -7.47 24.17 6.94
N ASN A 24 -8.28 23.20 6.52
CA ASN A 24 -9.10 22.43 7.43
C ASN A 24 -8.35 21.15 7.83
N TYR A 25 -7.63 21.21 8.96
CA TYR A 25 -6.92 20.09 9.56
C TYR A 25 -7.64 19.54 10.82
N ARG A 26 -8.90 19.87 11.00
CA ARG A 26 -9.70 19.35 12.10
C ARG A 26 -10.49 18.13 11.67
N MET A 27 -10.47 17.10 12.50
CA MET A 27 -11.33 15.93 12.32
C MET A 27 -12.79 16.35 12.50
N SER A 28 -13.66 15.99 11.56
CA SER A 28 -15.09 16.23 11.70
C SER A 28 -15.69 15.33 12.79
N ASN A 29 -16.82 15.74 13.38
CA ASN A 29 -17.52 14.93 14.37
C ASN A 29 -17.95 13.56 13.81
N ILE A 30 -18.27 13.49 12.51
CA ILE A 30 -18.62 12.24 11.83
C ILE A 30 -17.41 11.31 11.79
N CYS A 31 -16.25 11.80 11.34
CA CYS A 31 -15.01 11.02 11.33
C CYS A 31 -14.59 10.59 12.74
N ALA A 32 -14.74 11.48 13.74
CA ALA A 32 -14.47 11.16 15.13
C ALA A 32 -15.42 10.08 15.67
N GLY A 33 -16.70 10.14 15.31
CA GLY A 33 -17.71 9.13 15.69
C GLY A 33 -17.39 7.76 15.08
N ILE A 34 -17.03 7.70 13.79
CA ILE A 34 -16.59 6.48 13.11
C ILE A 34 -15.33 5.94 13.80
N GLY A 35 -14.33 6.80 14.05
CA GLY A 35 -13.10 6.40 14.72
C GLY A 35 -13.35 5.79 16.10
N ARG A 36 -14.27 6.38 16.89
CA ARG A 36 -14.66 5.80 18.18
C ARG A 36 -15.31 4.42 18.02
N GLY A 37 -16.17 4.24 17.02
CA GLY A 37 -16.75 2.92 16.71
C GLY A 37 -15.68 1.90 16.35
N GLN A 38 -14.72 2.26 15.52
CA GLN A 38 -13.61 1.37 15.14
C GLN A 38 -12.73 0.98 16.32
N MET A 39 -12.51 1.90 17.27
CA MET A 39 -11.73 1.61 18.48
C MET A 39 -12.35 0.52 19.37
N THR A 40 -13.67 0.27 19.30
CA THR A 40 -14.32 -0.78 20.11
C THR A 40 -13.99 -2.20 19.66
N ILE A 41 -13.50 -2.37 18.43
CA ILE A 41 -13.20 -3.68 17.80
C ILE A 41 -11.74 -3.79 17.34
N ILE A 42 -10.90 -2.80 17.67
CA ILE A 42 -9.54 -2.74 17.12
C ILE A 42 -8.68 -3.92 17.56
N ASP A 43 -8.82 -4.38 18.80
CA ASP A 43 -8.04 -5.51 19.31
C ASP A 43 -8.44 -6.82 18.62
N GLU A 44 -9.72 -7.00 18.32
CA GLU A 44 -10.21 -8.14 17.53
C GLU A 44 -9.65 -8.11 16.11
N HIS A 45 -9.63 -6.93 15.48
CA HIS A 45 -9.04 -6.77 14.14
C HIS A 45 -7.53 -7.02 14.15
N ILE A 46 -6.79 -6.55 15.15
CA ILE A 46 -5.35 -6.84 15.27
C ILE A 46 -5.11 -8.33 15.43
N ALA A 47 -5.87 -8.99 16.30
CA ALA A 47 -5.77 -10.45 16.50
C ALA A 47 -6.06 -11.20 15.19
N HIS A 48 -7.09 -10.79 14.45
CA HIS A 48 -7.43 -11.38 13.14
C HIS A 48 -6.30 -11.19 12.11
N HIS A 49 -5.72 -9.99 11.99
CA HIS A 49 -4.61 -9.76 11.07
C HIS A 49 -3.38 -10.62 11.40
N LYS A 50 -3.07 -10.77 12.69
CA LYS A 50 -1.99 -11.68 13.15
C LYS A 50 -2.29 -13.14 12.83
N HIS A 51 -3.54 -13.56 12.95
CA HIS A 51 -3.99 -14.89 12.57
C HIS A 51 -3.84 -15.14 11.06
N VAL A 52 -4.30 -14.20 10.21
CA VAL A 52 -4.16 -14.29 8.75
C VAL A 52 -2.69 -14.36 8.34
N GLN A 53 -1.82 -13.57 8.97
CA GLN A 53 -0.37 -13.66 8.74
C GLN A 53 0.17 -15.06 9.06
N ALA A 54 -0.20 -15.61 10.20
CA ALA A 54 0.23 -16.96 10.60
C ALA A 54 -0.29 -18.05 9.64
N LEU A 55 -1.50 -17.91 9.11
CA LEU A 55 -2.02 -18.80 8.07
C LEU A 55 -1.19 -18.75 6.79
N TYR A 56 -0.84 -17.56 6.31
CA TYR A 56 0.03 -17.42 5.13
C TYR A 56 1.41 -18.03 5.38
N GLU A 57 1.99 -17.81 6.56
CA GLU A 57 3.29 -18.41 6.93
C GLU A 57 3.22 -19.92 6.92
N GLU A 58 2.16 -20.52 7.45
CA GLU A 58 1.97 -21.97 7.45
C GLU A 58 1.70 -22.54 6.05
N LEU A 59 0.81 -21.91 5.27
CA LEU A 59 0.42 -22.40 3.96
C LEU A 59 1.55 -22.26 2.92
N LEU A 60 2.40 -21.24 3.05
CA LEU A 60 3.44 -20.93 2.08
C LEU A 60 4.84 -21.40 2.51
N LYS A 61 5.01 -21.96 3.72
CA LYS A 61 6.33 -22.37 4.25
C LYS A 61 7.10 -23.33 3.36
N ASP A 62 6.39 -24.21 2.67
CA ASP A 62 6.98 -25.24 1.80
C ASP A 62 6.91 -24.86 0.30
N VAL A 63 6.47 -23.64 -0.03
CA VAL A 63 6.40 -23.15 -1.40
C VAL A 63 7.75 -22.51 -1.77
N PRO A 64 8.56 -23.13 -2.64
CA PRO A 64 9.89 -22.61 -2.96
C PRO A 64 9.78 -21.24 -3.65
N GLY A 65 10.64 -20.33 -3.27
CA GLY A 65 10.75 -19.02 -3.90
C GLY A 65 9.75 -17.97 -3.43
N ILE A 66 8.93 -18.27 -2.40
CA ILE A 66 8.08 -17.30 -1.72
C ILE A 66 8.54 -17.18 -0.27
N THR A 67 8.76 -15.96 0.19
CA THR A 67 9.15 -15.70 1.58
C THR A 67 8.22 -14.66 2.19
N MET A 68 7.48 -15.04 3.23
CA MET A 68 6.65 -14.11 4.00
C MET A 68 7.51 -13.17 4.84
N HIS A 69 7.12 -11.92 4.94
CA HIS A 69 7.76 -10.95 5.83
C HIS A 69 7.22 -11.13 7.25
N ALA A 70 8.10 -11.50 8.16
CA ALA A 70 7.84 -11.61 9.58
C ALA A 70 8.43 -10.42 10.36
N ASN A 71 8.15 -10.34 11.65
CA ASN A 71 8.81 -9.39 12.54
C ASN A 71 10.33 -9.65 12.54
N PRO A 72 11.17 -8.63 12.32
CA PRO A 72 12.62 -8.81 12.17
C PRO A 72 13.32 -9.22 13.49
N ALA A 73 12.70 -8.97 14.63
CA ALA A 73 13.19 -9.37 15.94
C ALA A 73 12.06 -9.37 16.99
N PRO A 74 12.22 -10.05 18.14
CA PRO A 74 11.16 -10.21 19.14
C PRO A 74 10.63 -8.90 19.77
N GLN A 75 11.40 -7.81 19.72
CA GLN A 75 10.96 -6.53 20.24
C GLN A 75 10.01 -5.77 19.30
N TYR A 76 9.80 -6.26 18.09
CA TYR A 76 8.85 -5.70 17.14
C TYR A 76 7.54 -6.48 17.19
N ASP A 77 6.43 -5.79 17.23
CA ASP A 77 5.09 -6.36 17.21
C ASP A 77 4.26 -5.67 16.15
N SER A 78 4.34 -6.19 14.93
CA SER A 78 3.51 -5.71 13.82
C SER A 78 2.06 -6.12 14.03
N ASN A 79 1.13 -5.24 13.67
CA ASN A 79 -0.28 -5.60 13.56
C ASN A 79 -0.62 -6.33 12.26
N PHE A 80 0.36 -6.53 11.37
CA PHE A 80 0.20 -7.15 10.04
C PHE A 80 -1.00 -6.59 9.26
N TRP A 81 -1.16 -5.28 9.29
CA TRP A 81 -2.16 -4.59 8.46
C TRP A 81 -2.15 -5.09 7.01
N LEU A 82 -0.99 -5.43 6.50
CA LEU A 82 -0.79 -6.10 5.23
C LEU A 82 0.08 -7.33 5.43
N CYS A 83 -0.34 -8.45 4.87
CA CYS A 83 0.48 -9.64 4.73
C CYS A 83 1.32 -9.48 3.47
N THR A 84 2.63 -9.43 3.62
CA THR A 84 3.54 -9.17 2.50
C THR A 84 4.53 -10.30 2.32
N ALA A 85 4.86 -10.58 1.06
CA ALA A 85 5.83 -11.60 0.69
C ALA A 85 6.80 -11.06 -0.35
N THR A 86 7.97 -11.65 -0.44
CA THR A 86 8.91 -11.49 -1.56
C THR A 86 8.94 -12.74 -2.40
N LEU A 87 9.06 -12.55 -3.72
CA LEU A 87 9.24 -13.61 -4.71
C LEU A 87 10.73 -13.70 -5.09
N ASP A 88 11.28 -14.92 -5.07
CA ASP A 88 12.65 -15.12 -5.51
C ASP A 88 12.78 -14.70 -6.98
N SER A 89 13.89 -14.06 -7.31
CA SER A 89 14.21 -13.63 -8.68
C SER A 89 14.32 -14.79 -9.68
N ASN A 90 14.59 -16.00 -9.18
CA ASN A 90 14.70 -17.22 -9.99
C ASN A 90 13.35 -17.91 -10.25
N LEU A 91 12.27 -17.44 -9.62
CA LEU A 91 10.95 -17.96 -9.93
C LEU A 91 10.58 -17.70 -11.39
N CYS A 92 9.83 -18.64 -11.97
CA CYS A 92 9.25 -18.51 -13.28
C CYS A 92 7.74 -18.75 -13.18
N ILE A 93 7.00 -17.67 -13.01
CA ILE A 93 5.53 -17.72 -12.90
C ILE A 93 4.95 -17.76 -14.31
N LYS A 94 4.02 -18.68 -14.54
CA LYS A 94 3.35 -18.82 -15.83
C LYS A 94 2.69 -17.51 -16.24
N GLY A 95 3.00 -17.04 -17.45
CA GLY A 95 2.48 -15.79 -18.00
C GLY A 95 3.39 -14.57 -17.79
N GLN A 96 4.54 -14.72 -17.08
CA GLN A 96 5.46 -13.61 -16.85
C GLN A 96 5.95 -12.93 -18.12
N GLU A 97 6.08 -13.68 -19.20
CA GLU A 97 6.51 -13.17 -20.52
C GLU A 97 5.54 -12.15 -21.12
N ASN A 98 4.33 -12.09 -20.60
CA ASN A 98 3.26 -11.17 -21.03
C ASN A 98 2.85 -10.17 -19.96
N ALA A 99 3.46 -10.20 -18.79
CA ALA A 99 3.04 -9.47 -17.61
C ALA A 99 2.80 -7.98 -17.89
N TYR A 100 3.74 -7.29 -18.50
CA TYR A 100 3.62 -5.86 -18.81
C TYR A 100 3.00 -5.53 -20.17
N LYS A 101 2.80 -6.50 -21.06
CA LYS A 101 2.16 -6.24 -22.37
C LYS A 101 0.69 -5.84 -22.24
N GLN A 102 0.04 -6.21 -21.15
CA GLN A 102 -1.37 -5.94 -20.88
C GLN A 102 -1.58 -4.68 -20.04
N VAL A 103 -0.66 -4.36 -19.13
CA VAL A 103 -0.75 -3.19 -18.25
C VAL A 103 -0.78 -1.86 -19.02
N ILE A 104 -0.11 -1.79 -20.16
CA ILE A 104 -0.07 -0.60 -21.01
C ILE A 104 -1.44 -0.31 -21.66
N LYS A 105 -2.33 -1.28 -21.72
CA LYS A 105 -3.66 -1.16 -22.38
C LYS A 105 -4.82 -0.92 -21.43
N GLY A 106 -4.64 -1.10 -20.13
CA GLY A 106 -5.69 -0.96 -19.13
C GLY A 106 -5.62 0.37 -18.40
N ALA A 107 -6.75 1.08 -18.32
CA ALA A 107 -6.90 2.14 -17.34
C ALA A 107 -6.77 1.51 -15.95
N VAL A 108 -5.70 1.76 -15.26
CA VAL A 108 -5.56 1.36 -13.86
C VAL A 108 -6.57 2.18 -13.07
N GLY A 109 -7.66 1.55 -12.62
CA GLY A 109 -8.64 2.18 -11.75
C GLY A 109 -7.95 2.62 -10.45
N GLY A 110 -7.66 3.89 -10.34
CA GLY A 110 -7.46 4.53 -9.05
C GLY A 110 -8.80 4.59 -8.33
N ALA A 111 -8.79 4.72 -6.99
CA ALA A 111 -9.98 4.81 -6.17
C ALA A 111 -11.12 5.58 -6.85
N ALA A 112 -12.27 4.95 -6.90
CA ALA A 112 -13.57 5.39 -7.42
C ALA A 112 -13.57 6.69 -8.26
N GLY A 113 -13.54 6.54 -9.57
CA GLY A 113 -14.04 7.57 -10.49
C GLY A 113 -13.02 8.52 -11.12
N VAL A 114 -11.73 8.36 -10.90
CA VAL A 114 -10.70 9.14 -11.59
C VAL A 114 -9.95 8.25 -12.58
N THR A 115 -10.32 8.33 -13.84
CA THR A 115 -9.55 7.75 -14.95
C THR A 115 -8.32 8.62 -15.19
N HIS A 116 -7.20 8.31 -14.55
CA HIS A 116 -5.93 8.79 -15.01
C HIS A 116 -5.46 7.92 -16.16
N VAL A 117 -5.23 8.54 -17.33
CA VAL A 117 -4.48 7.90 -18.38
C VAL A 117 -3.08 7.64 -17.81
N ALA A 118 -2.72 6.37 -17.63
CA ALA A 118 -1.38 6.02 -17.22
C ALA A 118 -0.38 6.65 -18.19
N SER A 119 0.61 7.35 -17.65
CA SER A 119 1.72 7.84 -18.47
C SER A 119 2.33 6.65 -19.21
N THR A 120 2.43 6.74 -20.53
CA THR A 120 3.10 5.75 -21.37
C THR A 120 4.63 5.74 -21.16
N ALA A 121 5.15 6.57 -20.26
CA ALA A 121 6.55 6.57 -19.91
C ALA A 121 6.89 5.26 -19.19
N VAL A 122 7.70 4.44 -19.83
CA VAL A 122 8.35 3.28 -19.20
C VAL A 122 9.10 3.80 -17.98
N THR A 123 8.69 3.38 -16.81
CA THR A 123 9.39 3.74 -15.59
C THR A 123 10.60 2.83 -15.44
N ASP A 124 11.75 3.41 -15.17
CA ASP A 124 13.01 2.70 -14.91
C ASP A 124 13.01 1.90 -13.59
N CYS A 125 11.90 1.91 -12.87
CA CYS A 125 11.70 1.20 -11.62
C CYS A 125 10.25 0.71 -11.54
N GLN A 126 10.08 -0.60 -11.67
CA GLN A 126 8.79 -1.30 -11.62
C GLN A 126 8.98 -2.66 -10.96
N PRO A 127 7.90 -3.31 -10.45
CA PRO A 127 7.97 -4.70 -10.01
C PRO A 127 8.48 -5.61 -11.14
N ASN A 128 9.10 -6.72 -10.77
CA ASN A 128 9.55 -7.69 -11.78
C ASN A 128 8.35 -8.43 -12.42
N ASP A 129 8.62 -9.13 -13.51
CA ASP A 129 7.59 -9.83 -14.29
C ASP A 129 6.89 -10.92 -13.48
N ASN A 130 7.53 -11.53 -12.49
CA ASN A 130 6.93 -12.53 -11.62
C ASN A 130 5.87 -11.92 -10.70
N VAL A 131 6.17 -10.78 -10.08
CA VAL A 131 5.21 -10.08 -9.22
C VAL A 131 3.98 -9.71 -10.02
N GLU A 132 4.15 -9.17 -11.23
CA GLU A 132 3.03 -8.78 -12.08
C GLU A 132 2.25 -9.99 -12.58
N ALA A 133 2.92 -11.08 -12.96
CA ALA A 133 2.25 -12.30 -13.40
C ALA A 133 1.41 -12.93 -12.27
N LEU A 134 1.95 -12.97 -11.04
CA LEU A 134 1.20 -13.45 -9.88
C LEU A 134 0.00 -12.55 -9.58
N ARG A 135 0.20 -11.23 -9.58
CA ARG A 135 -0.88 -10.26 -9.40
C ARG A 135 -2.00 -10.47 -10.41
N MET A 136 -1.65 -10.64 -11.69
CA MET A 136 -2.64 -10.89 -12.75
C MET A 136 -3.36 -12.22 -12.59
N ALA A 137 -2.66 -13.26 -12.15
CA ALA A 137 -3.28 -14.57 -11.87
C ALA A 137 -4.28 -14.49 -10.71
N LEU A 138 -3.95 -13.77 -9.66
CA LEU A 138 -4.84 -13.51 -8.53
C LEU A 138 -6.04 -12.65 -8.94
N ASP A 139 -5.82 -11.59 -9.72
CA ASP A 139 -6.88 -10.72 -10.25
C ASP A 139 -7.87 -11.50 -11.14
N ALA A 140 -7.37 -12.42 -11.97
CA ALA A 140 -8.21 -13.31 -12.76
C ALA A 140 -9.09 -14.26 -11.90
N ALA A 141 -8.68 -14.51 -10.67
CA ALA A 141 -9.43 -15.25 -9.66
C ALA A 141 -10.28 -14.34 -8.74
N ASN A 142 -10.41 -13.05 -9.06
CA ASN A 142 -11.04 -12.00 -8.24
C ASN A 142 -10.40 -11.82 -6.86
N ILE A 143 -9.09 -12.04 -6.75
CA ILE A 143 -8.30 -11.83 -5.54
C ILE A 143 -7.46 -10.58 -5.74
N GLU A 144 -7.75 -9.52 -4.97
CA GLU A 144 -6.97 -8.28 -5.03
C GLU A 144 -5.61 -8.49 -4.37
N SER A 145 -4.56 -8.14 -5.10
CA SER A 145 -3.19 -8.07 -4.60
C SER A 145 -2.48 -6.86 -5.21
N ARG A 146 -1.42 -6.39 -4.57
CA ARG A 146 -0.68 -5.22 -5.05
C ARG A 146 0.82 -5.42 -4.87
N PRO A 147 1.66 -4.88 -5.76
CA PRO A 147 3.09 -4.78 -5.48
C PRO A 147 3.33 -3.96 -4.20
N LEU A 148 4.48 -4.12 -3.58
CA LEU A 148 4.94 -3.22 -2.53
C LEU A 148 5.06 -1.77 -3.05
N TRP A 149 5.24 -0.81 -2.15
CA TRP A 149 5.31 0.61 -2.51
C TRP A 149 6.56 0.94 -3.31
N LYS A 150 6.36 1.65 -4.41
CA LYS A 150 7.46 2.23 -5.16
C LYS A 150 8.22 3.21 -4.26
N PRO A 151 9.54 3.08 -4.13
CA PRO A 151 10.35 3.95 -3.29
C PRO A 151 10.20 5.42 -3.66
N MET A 152 10.18 6.30 -2.67
CA MET A 152 9.95 7.74 -2.87
C MET A 152 10.96 8.39 -3.82
N HIS A 153 12.25 8.04 -3.69
CA HIS A 153 13.30 8.56 -4.56
C HIS A 153 13.20 8.07 -6.02
N ARG A 154 12.38 7.02 -6.26
CA ARG A 154 12.09 6.51 -7.62
C ARG A 154 10.78 7.05 -8.17
N GLN A 155 10.05 7.85 -7.40
CA GLN A 155 8.87 8.55 -7.91
C GLN A 155 9.30 9.65 -8.88
N PRO A 156 8.66 9.77 -10.06
CA PRO A 156 9.04 10.79 -11.06
C PRO A 156 9.07 12.22 -10.51
N VAL A 157 8.20 12.53 -9.56
CA VAL A 157 8.11 13.86 -8.94
C VAL A 157 9.34 14.18 -8.08
N TYR A 158 10.05 13.18 -7.55
CA TYR A 158 11.21 13.34 -6.68
C TYR A 158 12.55 13.00 -7.33
N ARG A 159 12.59 12.75 -8.65
CA ARG A 159 13.81 12.33 -9.36
C ARG A 159 15.01 13.26 -9.21
N ASN A 160 14.76 14.55 -8.91
CA ASN A 160 15.81 15.55 -8.73
C ASN A 160 16.04 15.89 -7.25
N SER A 161 15.38 15.19 -6.32
CA SER A 161 15.56 15.41 -4.89
C SER A 161 16.75 14.62 -4.36
N PRO A 162 17.48 15.14 -3.35
CA PRO A 162 18.53 14.37 -2.68
C PRO A 162 17.98 13.05 -2.12
N ALA A 163 18.77 11.97 -2.27
CA ALA A 163 18.39 10.66 -1.74
C ALA A 163 19.62 9.99 -1.09
N TYR A 164 19.39 9.33 0.06
CA TYR A 164 20.38 8.55 0.78
C TYR A 164 19.86 7.11 0.83
N VAL A 165 20.30 6.29 -0.09
CA VAL A 165 19.73 4.96 -0.35
C VAL A 165 20.84 3.90 -0.44
N ASN A 166 20.47 2.66 -0.12
CA ASN A 166 21.36 1.49 -0.20
C ASN A 166 20.80 0.37 -1.11
N GLY A 167 19.74 0.64 -1.88
CA GLY A 167 19.13 -0.31 -2.81
C GLY A 167 18.11 -1.28 -2.20
N VAL A 168 17.96 -1.35 -0.88
CA VAL A 168 17.05 -2.31 -0.23
C VAL A 168 15.60 -2.04 -0.60
N SER A 169 15.16 -0.78 -0.62
CA SER A 169 13.78 -0.43 -0.95
C SER A 169 13.42 -0.74 -2.40
N GLU A 170 14.37 -0.57 -3.34
CA GLU A 170 14.17 -0.96 -4.73
C GLU A 170 14.09 -2.47 -4.87
N ALA A 171 14.95 -3.21 -4.19
CA ALA A 171 14.93 -4.67 -4.20
C ALA A 171 13.62 -5.23 -3.66
N LEU A 172 13.13 -4.70 -2.53
CA LEU A 172 11.83 -5.08 -1.97
C LEU A 172 10.66 -4.73 -2.89
N PHE A 173 10.68 -3.55 -3.51
CA PHE A 173 9.65 -3.17 -4.48
C PHE A 173 9.66 -4.05 -5.73
N ALA A 174 10.84 -4.42 -6.21
CA ALA A 174 10.99 -5.27 -7.39
C ALA A 174 10.43 -6.68 -7.21
N THR A 175 10.47 -7.23 -5.99
CA THR A 175 10.13 -8.62 -5.71
C THR A 175 8.93 -8.80 -4.78
N GLY A 176 8.44 -7.72 -4.19
CA GLY A 176 7.45 -7.78 -3.13
C GLY A 176 6.00 -7.65 -3.58
N ILE A 177 5.13 -8.40 -2.94
CA ILE A 177 3.68 -8.39 -3.15
C ILE A 177 2.93 -8.30 -1.81
N CYS A 178 1.82 -7.56 -1.80
CA CYS A 178 0.85 -7.52 -0.71
C CYS A 178 -0.28 -8.49 -1.03
N LEU A 179 -0.57 -9.38 -0.10
CA LEU A 179 -1.67 -10.34 -0.15
C LEU A 179 -2.88 -9.81 0.64
N PRO A 180 -4.09 -10.33 0.40
CA PRO A 180 -5.27 -9.95 1.18
C PRO A 180 -5.07 -10.15 2.68
N ALA A 181 -5.44 -9.17 3.48
CA ALA A 181 -5.29 -9.20 4.94
C ALA A 181 -6.46 -8.49 5.67
N GLY A 182 -7.53 -8.19 4.96
CA GLY A 182 -8.69 -7.49 5.55
C GLY A 182 -9.45 -8.33 6.58
N PRO A 183 -10.26 -7.70 7.43
CA PRO A 183 -11.01 -8.40 8.49
C PRO A 183 -12.09 -9.36 7.97
N TRP A 184 -12.33 -9.35 6.67
CA TRP A 184 -13.25 -10.28 5.97
C TRP A 184 -12.55 -11.51 5.37
N VAL A 185 -11.22 -11.60 5.46
CA VAL A 185 -10.49 -12.80 5.02
C VAL A 185 -10.74 -13.89 6.05
N THR A 186 -11.29 -15.01 5.61
CA THR A 186 -11.56 -16.19 6.45
C THR A 186 -10.60 -17.31 6.10
N ASP A 187 -10.54 -18.31 6.99
CA ASP A 187 -9.73 -19.54 6.83
C ASP A 187 -10.11 -20.32 5.56
#